data_930ec26199109464305e9e0e79ca05f8
#
_entry.id   930ec26199109464305e9e0e79ca05f8
#
_cell.length_a   1.000
_cell.length_b   1.000
_cell.length_c   1.000
_cell.angle_alpha   90.00
_cell.angle_beta   90.00
_cell.angle_gamma   90.00
#
_symmetry.space_group_name_H-M   'P 1'
#
loop_
_entity.id
_entity.type
_entity.pdbx_description
1 polymer ?
#
loop_
_entity_poly.entity_id
_entity_poly.type
_entity_poly.pdbx_seq_one_letter_code
_entity_poly.pdbx_strand_id
1 'polypeptide(L)'
;MISNISTNLIALKVNSPYVAKEKSVSSVTFKSSDSSNLITQYLEAQAAINAPVVTPVQTSAPVDYKNNLRELFTTNSAKILAILPRTFTAEDKNDNGYIDGKEKAGTFLSAISRLDEVKAQGFNTLHILPINPPGKDNAMGTAGSVYSPEDLLKIDPVLIDKNDPRSDKEQFKAFVDECHKRGIKVMVDMPSCASYNLYKEKPELMAIENGIPKTPQGWEDIRMFQPWDDEGKRTLNPQLLEYHREFVDMMIDAGVDGIRADVARAKPVEFWDIIIPYSRKRDPEFAWLAETYTYEDASPQANMPFDRPEDSLRAGFDAYYGQYHIFHEWQSAKDLHDYVIDNLNMSYRVDAGKSLIGSFATHDDVSPMFHGGEVYCNLTSGLQATLPMMNPYIVDGFQSGDYYVYPYRNTYNPDTMTDNHEMTAHQGKLDIFNLSRRPGGKEPQIGKFMTECFKFRDKYDDIIRRGSYIILNKEKDKQDQVIAFARHRQGRTVLVLANKDVNHPVACKVMVPTLKSTPKLENLLPKYGEESKFQVNDGSVSVVLGPGRIHVFEIDTPNIQLYSDKVYKQH
;
A
#
# COMPACT_ATOMS: atom_id res chain seq x y z
N MET A 1 41.24 -37.54 -10.78
CA MET A 1 40.56 -37.34 -12.06
C MET A 1 39.56 -36.22 -11.83
N ILE A 2 39.89 -35.07 -12.36
CA ILE A 2 39.10 -33.83 -12.25
C ILE A 2 38.28 -33.78 -13.54
N SER A 3 36.97 -33.77 -13.47
CA SER A 3 36.11 -33.52 -14.61
C SER A 3 35.35 -32.23 -14.42
N ASN A 4 35.57 -31.32 -15.37
CA ASN A 4 34.95 -30.03 -15.57
C ASN A 4 33.43 -30.09 -15.53
N ILE A 5 32.81 -29.20 -14.75
CA ILE A 5 31.42 -28.82 -14.93
C ILE A 5 31.43 -27.43 -15.54
N SER A 6 31.04 -27.36 -16.80
CA SER A 6 30.82 -26.11 -17.52
C SER A 6 29.55 -25.44 -17.00
N THR A 7 29.72 -24.22 -16.54
CA THR A 7 28.62 -23.29 -16.24
C THR A 7 28.02 -22.79 -17.56
N ASN A 8 26.83 -23.30 -17.91
CA ASN A 8 26.02 -22.71 -18.94
C ASN A 8 25.22 -21.53 -18.31
N LEU A 9 25.66 -20.33 -18.59
CA LEU A 9 24.84 -19.14 -18.45
C LEU A 9 23.71 -19.21 -19.50
N ILE A 10 22.51 -19.51 -19.08
CA ILE A 10 21.31 -19.32 -19.90
C ILE A 10 20.93 -17.84 -19.79
N ALA A 11 21.25 -17.09 -20.84
CA ALA A 11 20.71 -15.75 -21.01
C ALA A 11 19.20 -15.86 -21.32
N LEU A 12 18.36 -15.52 -20.37
CA LEU A 12 16.93 -15.38 -20.57
C LEU A 12 16.70 -14.17 -21.51
N LYS A 13 16.33 -14.45 -22.75
CA LYS A 13 15.74 -13.46 -23.64
C LYS A 13 14.33 -13.16 -23.16
N VAL A 14 14.17 -12.03 -22.50
CA VAL A 14 12.85 -11.42 -22.32
C VAL A 14 12.41 -10.92 -23.69
N ASN A 15 11.46 -11.60 -24.32
CA ASN A 15 10.79 -11.08 -25.50
C ASN A 15 9.80 -9.98 -25.07
N SER A 16 10.30 -8.77 -24.97
CA SER A 16 9.44 -7.58 -24.92
C SER A 16 8.99 -7.27 -26.34
N PRO A 17 7.69 -7.12 -26.63
CA PRO A 17 7.21 -6.73 -27.96
C PRO A 17 7.39 -5.24 -28.28
N TYR A 18 8.09 -4.48 -27.48
CA TYR A 18 8.38 -3.07 -27.76
C TYR A 18 9.78 -2.90 -28.36
N VAL A 19 9.84 -3.03 -29.68
CA VAL A 19 10.94 -2.48 -30.45
C VAL A 19 10.71 -0.97 -30.59
N ALA A 20 11.44 -0.19 -29.82
CA ALA A 20 11.52 1.25 -30.04
C ALA A 20 12.07 1.51 -31.44
N LYS A 21 11.32 2.19 -32.29
CA LYS A 21 11.81 2.73 -33.54
C LYS A 21 12.91 3.75 -33.23
N GLU A 22 14.15 3.39 -33.51
CA GLU A 22 15.26 4.34 -33.54
C GLU A 22 14.94 5.46 -34.53
N LYS A 23 14.77 6.66 -33.98
CA LYS A 23 14.86 7.88 -34.83
C LYS A 23 16.32 8.08 -35.19
N SER A 24 16.62 8.00 -36.48
CA SER A 24 17.92 8.31 -37.03
C SER A 24 18.37 9.71 -36.59
N VAL A 25 19.40 9.75 -35.76
CA VAL A 25 20.11 11.01 -35.48
C VAL A 25 20.98 11.31 -36.67
N SER A 26 20.69 12.42 -37.34
CA SER A 26 21.53 12.93 -38.40
C SER A 26 22.93 13.21 -37.88
N SER A 27 23.94 12.66 -38.55
CA SER A 27 25.35 12.85 -38.25
C SER A 27 25.74 14.31 -38.30
N VAL A 28 26.09 14.90 -37.17
CA VAL A 28 26.74 16.20 -37.09
C VAL A 28 28.24 15.97 -37.18
N THR A 29 28.81 16.45 -38.30
CA THR A 29 30.26 16.37 -38.52
C THR A 29 30.94 17.52 -37.80
N PHE A 30 31.71 17.24 -36.76
CA PHE A 30 32.52 18.23 -36.05
C PHE A 30 33.89 18.36 -36.69
N LYS A 31 34.27 19.57 -37.05
CA LYS A 31 35.66 19.92 -37.39
C LYS A 31 36.42 20.22 -36.11
N SER A 32 37.58 19.60 -35.99
CA SER A 32 38.43 19.58 -34.79
C SER A 32 39.02 20.94 -34.43
N SER A 33 38.95 21.32 -33.16
CA SER A 33 40.07 21.75 -32.32
C SER A 33 39.57 22.00 -30.90
N ASP A 34 40.27 21.41 -29.92
CA ASP A 34 40.04 21.42 -28.45
C ASP A 34 39.04 20.42 -27.87
N SER A 35 39.50 19.19 -27.83
CA SER A 35 38.72 18.09 -27.23
C SER A 35 38.54 18.19 -25.70
N SER A 36 39.37 18.95 -24.98
CA SER A 36 39.25 19.15 -23.53
C SER A 36 38.07 20.07 -23.16
N ASN A 37 37.79 21.05 -23.98
CA ASN A 37 36.71 22.01 -23.71
C ASN A 37 35.31 21.44 -24.03
N LEU A 38 35.23 20.52 -25.00
CA LEU A 38 33.97 19.84 -25.36
C LEU A 38 33.54 18.81 -24.33
N ILE A 39 34.48 18.10 -23.73
CA ILE A 39 34.20 17.14 -22.65
C ILE A 39 33.71 17.89 -21.39
N THR A 40 34.34 19.01 -21.07
CA THR A 40 33.91 19.83 -19.93
C THR A 40 32.51 20.40 -20.15
N GLN A 41 32.22 20.94 -21.33
CA GLN A 41 30.88 21.45 -21.70
C GLN A 41 29.82 20.33 -21.73
N TYR A 42 30.18 19.12 -22.17
CA TYR A 42 29.29 17.98 -22.16
C TYR A 42 28.96 17.51 -20.72
N LEU A 43 29.99 17.48 -19.84
CA LEU A 43 29.81 17.11 -18.44
C LEU A 43 29.02 18.20 -17.67
N GLU A 44 29.22 19.48 -17.99
CA GLU A 44 28.43 20.58 -17.41
C GLU A 44 26.98 20.56 -17.91
N ALA A 45 26.75 20.22 -19.19
CA ALA A 45 25.39 20.03 -19.73
C ALA A 45 24.68 18.81 -19.14
N GLN A 46 25.39 17.71 -18.93
CA GLN A 46 24.87 16.53 -18.24
C GLN A 46 24.58 16.81 -16.75
N ALA A 47 25.44 17.58 -16.08
CA ALA A 47 25.20 18.00 -14.71
C ALA A 47 23.99 18.95 -14.60
N ALA A 48 23.77 19.80 -15.59
CA ALA A 48 22.61 20.71 -15.65
C ALA A 48 21.29 19.96 -15.98
N ILE A 49 21.36 18.87 -16.75
CA ILE A 49 20.19 18.00 -17.06
C ILE A 49 19.82 17.13 -15.86
N ASN A 50 20.82 16.72 -15.08
CA ASN A 50 20.65 15.86 -13.90
C ASN A 50 20.54 16.65 -12.59
N ALA A 51 20.66 17.98 -12.60
CA ALA A 51 20.35 18.77 -11.45
C ALA A 51 18.86 18.69 -11.14
N PRO A 52 18.44 18.30 -9.92
CA PRO A 52 17.05 18.35 -9.56
C PRO A 52 16.55 19.77 -9.77
N VAL A 53 15.51 19.95 -10.57
CA VAL A 53 14.81 21.23 -10.70
C VAL A 53 14.16 21.51 -9.35
N VAL A 54 14.89 22.16 -8.48
CA VAL A 54 14.35 22.72 -7.25
C VAL A 54 13.55 23.95 -7.68
N THR A 55 12.30 23.73 -8.03
CA THR A 55 11.31 24.81 -8.03
C THR A 55 11.24 25.33 -6.61
N PRO A 56 11.36 26.63 -6.37
CA PRO A 56 11.16 27.19 -5.03
C PRO A 56 9.75 26.80 -4.59
N VAL A 57 9.65 25.93 -3.60
CA VAL A 57 8.38 25.62 -2.95
C VAL A 57 7.95 26.93 -2.31
N GLN A 58 6.82 27.49 -2.79
CA GLN A 58 6.14 28.53 -2.02
C GLN A 58 5.88 27.94 -0.65
N THR A 59 6.55 28.47 0.36
CA THR A 59 6.29 28.13 1.76
C THR A 59 4.86 28.54 2.05
N SER A 60 3.94 27.59 1.94
CA SER A 60 2.59 27.77 2.46
C SER A 60 2.71 28.09 3.95
N ALA A 61 1.85 28.99 4.45
CA ALA A 61 1.76 29.29 5.87
C ALA A 61 1.72 27.98 6.68
N PRO A 62 2.29 27.96 7.90
CA PRO A 62 2.27 26.77 8.74
C PRO A 62 0.85 26.25 8.84
N VAL A 63 0.65 24.98 8.51
CA VAL A 63 -0.65 24.31 8.66
C VAL A 63 -0.91 24.24 10.17
N ASP A 64 -2.05 24.78 10.62
CA ASP A 64 -2.52 24.55 11.98
C ASP A 64 -2.88 23.06 12.08
N TYR A 65 -1.91 22.28 12.55
CA TYR A 65 -2.01 20.82 12.55
C TYR A 65 -3.00 20.34 13.60
N LYS A 66 -3.94 19.54 13.18
CA LYS A 66 -4.86 18.81 14.05
C LYS A 66 -4.85 17.33 13.64
N ASN A 67 -4.70 16.42 14.61
CA ASN A 67 -4.96 15.02 14.33
C ASN A 67 -6.45 14.85 13.93
N ASN A 68 -6.68 14.26 12.78
CA ASN A 68 -8.00 13.83 12.31
C ASN A 68 -7.89 12.53 11.51
N LEU A 69 -6.91 11.69 11.81
CA LEU A 69 -6.68 10.46 11.06
C LEU A 69 -7.88 9.51 11.16
N ARG A 70 -8.53 9.44 12.31
CA ARG A 70 -9.74 8.68 12.50
C ARG A 70 -10.88 9.15 11.58
N GLU A 71 -11.06 10.47 11.45
CA GLU A 71 -12.01 11.05 10.51
C GLU A 71 -11.63 10.69 9.06
N LEU A 72 -10.35 10.78 8.69
CA LEU A 72 -9.90 10.41 7.35
C LEU A 72 -10.23 8.95 7.01
N PHE A 73 -10.04 8.02 7.95
CA PHE A 73 -10.43 6.62 7.75
C PHE A 73 -11.94 6.47 7.59
N THR A 74 -12.73 6.95 8.53
CA THR A 74 -14.19 6.77 8.53
C THR A 74 -14.88 7.48 7.40
N THR A 75 -14.27 8.49 6.81
CA THR A 75 -14.76 9.21 5.63
C THR A 75 -14.15 8.75 4.31
N ASN A 76 -13.33 7.71 4.30
CA ASN A 76 -12.62 7.20 3.11
C ASN A 76 -11.75 8.27 2.43
N SER A 77 -11.08 9.10 3.23
CA SER A 77 -10.27 10.25 2.77
C SER A 77 -8.78 10.05 2.96
N ALA A 78 -8.36 9.02 3.69
CA ALA A 78 -6.94 8.71 3.82
C ALA A 78 -6.38 8.24 2.47
N LYS A 79 -5.24 8.80 2.09
CA LYS A 79 -4.40 8.37 0.95
C LYS A 79 -3.05 8.01 1.54
N ILE A 80 -2.79 6.71 1.64
CA ILE A 80 -1.76 6.14 2.50
C ILE A 80 -0.55 5.73 1.66
N LEU A 81 0.63 6.17 2.06
CA LEU A 81 1.90 5.63 1.58
C LEU A 81 2.55 4.80 2.67
N ALA A 82 2.74 3.51 2.43
CA ALA A 82 3.49 2.62 3.31
C ALA A 82 4.98 2.71 3.02
N ILE A 83 5.78 2.89 4.05
CA ILE A 83 7.24 3.03 3.95
C ILE A 83 7.96 2.14 4.95
N LEU A 84 9.10 1.57 4.53
CA LEU A 84 10.10 1.03 5.44
C LEU A 84 11.18 2.10 5.66
N PRO A 85 11.30 2.70 6.86
CA PRO A 85 12.20 3.83 7.07
C PRO A 85 13.65 3.55 6.67
N ARG A 86 14.12 2.33 6.93
CA ARG A 86 15.48 1.89 6.62
C ARG A 86 15.85 2.01 5.14
N THR A 87 14.89 1.78 4.25
CA THR A 87 15.12 1.83 2.79
C THR A 87 14.57 3.09 2.13
N PHE A 88 13.70 3.83 2.80
CA PHE A 88 12.97 4.97 2.22
C PHE A 88 13.87 6.05 1.62
N THR A 89 15.04 6.31 2.24
CA THR A 89 16.05 7.25 1.75
C THR A 89 17.45 6.63 1.70
N ALA A 90 17.52 5.31 1.62
CA ALA A 90 18.80 4.62 1.52
C ALA A 90 19.51 4.91 0.19
N GLU A 91 20.81 4.70 0.18
CA GLU A 91 21.66 4.81 -1.01
C GLU A 91 21.79 3.44 -1.68
N ASP A 92 21.74 3.40 -3.00
CA ASP A 92 22.08 2.24 -3.84
C ASP A 92 22.95 2.75 -4.99
N LYS A 93 24.25 2.95 -4.72
CA LYS A 93 25.18 3.58 -5.65
C LYS A 93 25.66 2.65 -6.76
N ASN A 94 25.58 1.36 -6.50
CA ASN A 94 26.02 0.32 -7.41
C ASN A 94 24.88 -0.35 -8.18
N ASP A 95 23.63 0.09 -7.93
CA ASP A 95 22.37 -0.37 -8.58
C ASP A 95 22.17 -1.90 -8.44
N ASN A 96 22.59 -2.47 -7.29
CA ASN A 96 22.44 -3.89 -7.04
C ASN A 96 21.18 -4.26 -6.24
N GLY A 97 20.43 -3.26 -5.77
CA GLY A 97 19.21 -3.44 -5.00
C GLY A 97 19.44 -3.76 -3.52
N TYR A 98 20.63 -3.56 -3.02
CA TYR A 98 21.01 -3.75 -1.63
C TYR A 98 21.62 -2.48 -1.05
N ILE A 99 21.60 -2.35 0.27
CA ILE A 99 22.37 -1.36 1.01
C ILE A 99 23.63 -2.05 1.47
N ASP A 100 24.75 -1.83 0.81
CA ASP A 100 26.00 -2.50 1.12
C ASP A 100 27.23 -1.57 1.13
N GLY A 101 28.36 -2.12 1.55
CA GLY A 101 29.64 -1.45 1.53
C GLY A 101 29.66 -0.14 2.32
N LYS A 102 29.68 1.01 1.60
CA LYS A 102 29.69 2.38 2.17
C LYS A 102 28.35 3.10 2.01
N GLU A 103 27.36 2.42 1.51
CA GLU A 103 26.03 2.99 1.34
C GLU A 103 25.33 3.20 2.68
N LYS A 104 24.43 4.17 2.71
CA LYS A 104 23.75 4.55 3.94
C LYS A 104 22.33 4.05 3.93
N ALA A 105 21.91 3.44 5.03
CA ALA A 105 20.51 3.19 5.29
C ALA A 105 19.74 4.51 5.49
N GLY A 106 18.44 4.49 5.26
CA GLY A 106 17.55 5.58 5.61
C GLY A 106 17.45 5.75 7.14
N THR A 107 17.28 7.00 7.56
CA THR A 107 17.01 7.38 8.95
C THR A 107 15.77 8.26 9.02
N PHE A 108 15.23 8.47 10.23
CA PHE A 108 14.09 9.40 10.39
C PHE A 108 14.43 10.81 9.88
N LEU A 109 15.63 11.30 10.16
CA LEU A 109 16.03 12.64 9.72
C LEU A 109 16.24 12.70 8.20
N SER A 110 16.83 11.68 7.59
CA SER A 110 16.97 11.65 6.13
C SER A 110 15.62 11.53 5.42
N ALA A 111 14.66 10.83 6.02
CA ALA A 111 13.31 10.66 5.48
C ALA A 111 12.56 11.99 5.28
N ILE A 112 12.88 13.01 6.06
CA ILE A 112 12.32 14.37 5.93
C ILE A 112 12.51 14.93 4.51
N SER A 113 13.62 14.60 3.86
CA SER A 113 13.93 15.10 2.50
C SER A 113 12.91 14.67 1.42
N ARG A 114 12.15 13.61 1.64
CA ARG A 114 11.13 13.11 0.69
C ARG A 114 9.70 13.56 1.02
N LEU A 115 9.45 14.23 2.13
CA LEU A 115 8.09 14.55 2.55
C LEU A 115 7.36 15.53 1.62
N ASP A 116 8.10 16.43 0.96
CA ASP A 116 7.51 17.35 -0.03
C ASP A 116 7.08 16.61 -1.29
N GLU A 117 7.82 15.59 -1.71
CA GLU A 117 7.44 14.67 -2.78
C GLU A 117 6.17 13.91 -2.43
N VAL A 118 6.11 13.30 -1.24
CA VAL A 118 4.95 12.58 -0.71
C VAL A 118 3.70 13.47 -0.75
N LYS A 119 3.82 14.69 -0.26
CA LYS A 119 2.74 15.69 -0.31
C LYS A 119 2.32 16.02 -1.74
N ALA A 120 3.27 16.27 -2.63
CA ALA A 120 3.01 16.62 -4.03
C ALA A 120 2.31 15.50 -4.80
N GLN A 121 2.56 14.25 -4.45
CA GLN A 121 1.87 13.07 -4.99
C GLN A 121 0.44 12.91 -4.46
N GLY A 122 0.03 13.71 -3.48
CA GLY A 122 -1.32 13.74 -2.95
C GLY A 122 -1.55 12.83 -1.74
N PHE A 123 -0.53 12.20 -1.18
CA PHE A 123 -0.66 11.45 0.07
C PHE A 123 -0.89 12.40 1.24
N ASN A 124 -1.70 11.95 2.19
CA ASN A 124 -1.98 12.66 3.43
C ASN A 124 -1.72 11.82 4.68
N THR A 125 -1.29 10.57 4.50
CA THR A 125 -1.00 9.63 5.59
C THR A 125 0.22 8.79 5.23
N LEU A 126 1.19 8.69 6.13
CA LEU A 126 2.24 7.68 6.09
C LEU A 126 1.89 6.51 6.99
N HIS A 127 2.01 5.30 6.46
CA HIS A 127 2.08 4.07 7.24
C HIS A 127 3.55 3.67 7.35
N ILE A 128 4.10 3.77 8.55
CA ILE A 128 5.48 3.43 8.85
C ILE A 128 5.54 2.00 9.35
N LEU A 129 6.21 1.12 8.62
CA LEU A 129 6.48 -0.25 9.04
C LEU A 129 7.26 -0.26 10.35
N PRO A 130 7.32 -1.40 11.10
CA PRO A 130 7.83 -1.41 12.46
C PRO A 130 9.17 -0.70 12.60
N ILE A 131 9.27 0.14 13.63
CA ILE A 131 10.44 0.97 13.93
C ILE A 131 11.34 0.37 15.01
N ASN A 132 10.98 -0.80 15.49
CA ASN A 132 11.64 -1.48 16.60
C ASN A 132 12.82 -2.30 16.10
N PRO A 133 13.87 -2.50 16.93
CA PRO A 133 14.99 -3.34 16.54
C PRO A 133 14.53 -4.80 16.40
N PRO A 134 14.87 -5.47 15.28
CA PRO A 134 14.58 -6.89 15.13
C PRO A 134 15.42 -7.73 16.07
N GLY A 135 14.83 -8.81 16.61
CA GLY A 135 15.55 -9.80 17.39
C GLY A 135 16.64 -10.51 16.57
N LYS A 136 17.73 -10.87 17.21
CA LYS A 136 18.91 -11.49 16.59
C LYS A 136 18.99 -12.98 16.86
N ASP A 137 18.56 -13.40 18.03
CA ASP A 137 18.63 -14.80 18.43
C ASP A 137 17.49 -15.60 17.79
N ASN A 138 17.83 -16.69 17.14
CA ASN A 138 16.93 -17.50 16.32
C ASN A 138 16.25 -16.69 15.21
N ALA A 139 16.86 -15.58 14.79
CA ALA A 139 16.39 -14.82 13.65
C ALA A 139 16.53 -15.65 12.37
N MET A 140 15.58 -15.51 11.46
CA MET A 140 15.68 -16.06 10.13
C MET A 140 16.42 -15.07 9.22
N GLY A 141 17.39 -15.58 8.48
CA GLY A 141 18.24 -14.77 7.60
C GLY A 141 19.25 -13.89 8.33
N THR A 142 19.73 -12.85 7.66
CA THR A 142 20.87 -12.04 8.12
C THR A 142 20.47 -10.82 8.93
N ALA A 143 19.25 -10.31 8.76
CA ALA A 143 18.82 -9.07 9.40
C ALA A 143 17.66 -9.26 10.41
N GLY A 144 17.02 -10.43 10.42
CA GLY A 144 15.81 -10.67 11.21
C GLY A 144 14.57 -9.96 10.65
N SER A 145 13.41 -10.27 11.20
CA SER A 145 12.14 -9.67 10.80
C SER A 145 11.84 -8.44 11.64
N VAL A 146 11.38 -7.36 11.01
CA VAL A 146 10.84 -6.18 11.73
C VAL A 146 9.59 -6.52 12.54
N TYR A 147 8.90 -7.61 12.19
CA TYR A 147 7.74 -8.15 12.93
C TYR A 147 8.10 -9.12 14.05
N SER A 148 9.41 -9.32 14.28
CA SER A 148 9.97 -10.07 15.40
C SER A 148 10.83 -9.13 16.27
N PRO A 149 10.23 -8.14 16.94
CA PRO A 149 10.98 -7.10 17.66
C PRO A 149 11.70 -7.65 18.88
N GLU A 150 12.91 -7.13 19.10
CA GLU A 150 13.66 -7.34 20.35
C GLU A 150 12.94 -6.70 21.54
N ASP A 151 12.36 -5.52 21.32
CA ASP A 151 11.57 -4.79 22.31
C ASP A 151 10.68 -3.76 21.62
N LEU A 152 9.37 -3.76 21.89
CA LEU A 152 8.45 -2.76 21.33
C LEU A 152 8.72 -1.34 21.83
N LEU A 153 9.38 -1.19 22.97
CA LEU A 153 9.63 0.11 23.59
C LEU A 153 10.96 0.76 23.16
N LYS A 154 11.72 0.07 22.31
CA LYS A 154 12.97 0.57 21.72
C LYS A 154 12.78 0.97 20.28
N ILE A 155 13.52 1.97 19.84
CA ILE A 155 13.66 2.37 18.44
C ILE A 155 14.93 1.74 17.87
N ASP A 156 14.86 1.22 16.64
CA ASP A 156 16.01 0.60 15.98
C ASP A 156 17.14 1.65 15.78
N PRO A 157 18.33 1.41 16.35
CA PRO A 157 19.47 2.31 16.22
C PRO A 157 19.92 2.60 14.78
N VAL A 158 19.53 1.74 13.82
CA VAL A 158 19.82 1.95 12.40
C VAL A 158 19.02 3.11 11.83
N LEU A 159 17.84 3.40 12.38
CA LEU A 159 16.98 4.51 11.95
C LEU A 159 17.42 5.88 12.49
N ILE A 160 18.51 5.93 13.26
CA ILE A 160 18.98 7.09 13.96
C ILE A 160 20.25 7.65 13.30
N ASP A 161 20.24 8.95 13.01
CA ASP A 161 21.46 9.64 12.58
C ASP A 161 22.39 9.85 13.78
N LYS A 162 23.50 9.12 13.78
CA LYS A 162 24.50 9.16 14.87
C LYS A 162 25.27 10.48 14.96
N ASN A 163 25.18 11.34 13.95
CA ASN A 163 25.83 12.66 13.94
C ASN A 163 24.93 13.76 14.51
N ASP A 164 23.65 13.47 14.71
CA ASP A 164 22.70 14.40 15.34
C ASP A 164 22.72 14.18 16.86
N PRO A 165 22.78 15.24 17.68
CA PRO A 165 22.87 15.11 19.14
C PRO A 165 21.57 14.71 19.83
N ARG A 166 20.44 14.74 19.11
CA ARG A 166 19.13 14.33 19.64
C ARG A 166 19.08 12.84 19.92
N SER A 167 18.37 12.47 20.97
CA SER A 167 18.04 11.06 21.26
C SER A 167 17.22 10.42 20.15
N ASP A 168 17.10 9.11 20.18
CA ASP A 168 16.29 8.31 19.27
C ASP A 168 14.82 8.80 19.23
N LYS A 169 14.19 8.98 20.39
CA LYS A 169 12.83 9.50 20.52
C LYS A 169 12.67 10.92 19.99
N GLU A 170 13.66 11.78 20.22
CA GLU A 170 13.65 13.14 19.70
C GLU A 170 13.83 13.20 18.18
N GLN A 171 14.65 12.33 17.58
CA GLN A 171 14.77 12.24 16.12
C GLN A 171 13.50 11.70 15.49
N PHE A 172 12.88 10.68 16.06
CA PHE A 172 11.60 10.17 15.62
C PHE A 172 10.51 11.25 15.70
N LYS A 173 10.41 11.93 16.86
CA LYS A 173 9.46 13.03 17.02
C LYS A 173 9.70 14.15 16.00
N ALA A 174 10.94 14.51 15.74
CA ALA A 174 11.27 15.55 14.75
C ALA A 174 10.79 15.16 13.33
N PHE A 175 10.89 13.89 12.95
CA PHE A 175 10.32 13.39 11.71
C PHE A 175 8.78 13.51 11.69
N VAL A 176 8.11 13.10 12.76
CA VAL A 176 6.66 13.23 12.90
C VAL A 176 6.22 14.70 12.81
N ASP A 177 6.89 15.59 13.51
CA ASP A 177 6.63 17.04 13.48
C ASP A 177 6.77 17.61 12.05
N GLU A 178 7.75 17.14 11.27
CA GLU A 178 7.94 17.54 9.87
C GLU A 178 6.84 16.99 8.94
N CYS A 179 6.31 15.79 9.22
CA CYS A 179 5.12 15.28 8.54
C CYS A 179 3.93 16.21 8.83
N HIS A 180 3.71 16.55 10.08
CA HIS A 180 2.60 17.40 10.52
C HIS A 180 2.63 18.81 9.93
N LYS A 181 3.80 19.44 9.82
CA LYS A 181 3.97 20.73 9.12
C LYS A 181 3.48 20.70 7.68
N ARG A 182 3.46 19.52 7.05
CA ARG A 182 2.98 19.30 5.68
C ARG A 182 1.53 18.81 5.63
N GLY A 183 0.88 18.63 6.78
CA GLY A 183 -0.47 18.06 6.90
C GLY A 183 -0.52 16.56 6.61
N ILE A 184 0.61 15.87 6.75
CA ILE A 184 0.71 14.41 6.61
C ILE A 184 0.53 13.77 7.98
N LYS A 185 -0.41 12.84 8.10
CA LYS A 185 -0.62 12.02 9.29
C LYS A 185 0.40 10.89 9.35
N VAL A 186 0.72 10.45 10.55
CA VAL A 186 1.67 9.36 10.78
C VAL A 186 0.96 8.22 11.51
N MET A 187 0.96 7.05 10.88
CA MET A 187 0.50 5.79 11.47
C MET A 187 1.69 4.84 11.55
N VAL A 188 1.91 4.23 12.71
CA VAL A 188 3.01 3.28 12.93
C VAL A 188 2.46 1.86 13.05
N ASP A 189 3.21 0.91 12.55
CA ASP A 189 2.88 -0.51 12.68
C ASP A 189 3.23 -1.02 14.08
N MET A 190 2.33 -1.76 14.70
CA MET A 190 2.54 -2.42 15.99
C MET A 190 2.59 -3.93 15.79
N PRO A 191 3.78 -4.55 15.87
CA PRO A 191 3.91 -6.00 15.77
C PRO A 191 3.08 -6.74 16.80
N SER A 192 2.38 -7.77 16.36
CA SER A 192 1.56 -8.63 17.24
C SER A 192 2.33 -9.74 17.92
N CYS A 193 3.59 -9.90 17.57
CA CYS A 193 4.46 -10.96 18.05
C CYS A 193 5.78 -10.38 18.55
N ALA A 194 6.61 -11.24 19.09
CA ALA A 194 7.90 -10.91 19.67
C ALA A 194 9.03 -11.75 19.07
N SER A 195 10.27 -11.40 19.37
CA SER A 195 11.45 -12.20 19.08
C SER A 195 11.76 -13.19 20.22
N TYR A 196 12.71 -14.09 19.93
CA TYR A 196 13.29 -14.92 20.96
C TYR A 196 14.11 -14.11 21.99
N ASN A 197 14.66 -12.96 21.60
CA ASN A 197 15.33 -12.06 22.54
C ASN A 197 14.34 -11.52 23.58
N LEU A 198 13.18 -11.02 23.15
CA LEU A 198 12.16 -10.54 24.07
C LEU A 198 11.63 -11.66 24.99
N TYR A 199 11.47 -12.87 24.46
CA TYR A 199 11.11 -14.02 25.31
C TYR A 199 12.11 -14.26 26.44
N LYS A 200 13.41 -14.14 26.17
CA LYS A 200 14.44 -14.34 27.22
C LYS A 200 14.39 -13.26 28.30
N GLU A 201 14.02 -12.04 27.93
CA GLU A 201 13.94 -10.90 28.84
C GLU A 201 12.60 -10.85 29.60
N LYS A 202 11.49 -11.18 28.93
CA LYS A 202 10.11 -11.06 29.43
C LYS A 202 9.30 -12.33 29.11
N PRO A 203 9.67 -13.48 29.69
CA PRO A 203 8.99 -14.75 29.41
C PRO A 203 7.50 -14.75 29.81
N GLU A 204 7.12 -13.92 30.77
CA GLU A 204 5.74 -13.77 31.28
C GLU A 204 4.79 -13.18 30.21
N LEU A 205 5.32 -12.57 29.15
CA LEU A 205 4.52 -12.05 28.05
C LEU A 205 4.18 -13.10 27.01
N MET A 206 4.87 -14.25 27.02
CA MET A 206 4.83 -15.22 25.93
C MET A 206 3.90 -16.39 26.18
N ALA A 207 3.25 -16.84 25.12
CA ALA A 207 2.54 -18.10 25.10
C ALA A 207 3.55 -19.26 25.15
N ILE A 208 3.39 -20.15 26.15
CA ILE A 208 4.24 -21.31 26.34
C ILE A 208 3.45 -22.58 26.03
N GLU A 209 4.00 -23.41 25.18
CA GLU A 209 3.45 -24.73 24.85
C GLU A 209 4.52 -25.80 25.06
N ASN A 210 4.23 -26.81 25.87
CA ASN A 210 5.19 -27.87 26.22
C ASN A 210 6.54 -27.37 26.78
N GLY A 211 6.52 -26.24 27.48
CA GLY A 211 7.69 -25.63 28.12
C GLY A 211 8.57 -24.78 27.17
N ILE A 212 8.14 -24.56 25.93
CA ILE A 212 8.82 -23.70 24.94
C ILE A 212 7.90 -22.57 24.48
N PRO A 213 8.47 -21.41 24.07
CA PRO A 213 7.65 -20.32 23.57
C PRO A 213 7.00 -20.71 22.26
N LYS A 214 5.69 -20.48 22.17
CA LYS A 214 4.87 -20.80 20.99
C LYS A 214 5.30 -19.99 19.77
N THR A 215 5.41 -20.68 18.64
CA THR A 215 5.83 -20.14 17.35
C THR A 215 4.74 -20.39 16.34
N PRO A 216 4.31 -19.40 15.55
CA PRO A 216 3.40 -19.65 14.44
C PRO A 216 4.07 -20.53 13.39
N GLN A 217 3.29 -21.44 12.80
CA GLN A 217 3.80 -22.31 11.74
C GLN A 217 4.27 -21.45 10.56
N GLY A 218 5.50 -21.69 10.11
CA GLY A 218 6.09 -20.97 9.00
C GLY A 218 6.75 -19.62 9.38
N TRP A 219 6.82 -19.30 10.68
CA TRP A 219 7.38 -18.06 11.20
C TRP A 219 8.24 -18.35 12.43
N GLU A 220 9.32 -19.11 12.21
CA GLU A 220 10.11 -19.71 13.29
C GLU A 220 10.93 -18.69 14.07
N ASP A 221 11.14 -17.49 13.57
CA ASP A 221 11.79 -16.37 14.27
C ASP A 221 10.83 -15.60 15.18
N ILE A 222 9.53 -15.83 15.07
CA ILE A 222 8.49 -15.16 15.84
C ILE A 222 8.10 -15.95 17.08
N ARG A 223 7.76 -15.25 18.17
CA ARG A 223 7.19 -15.81 19.41
C ARG A 223 5.86 -15.13 19.68
N MET A 224 4.84 -15.94 19.95
CA MET A 224 3.50 -15.44 20.22
C MET A 224 3.38 -14.88 21.62
N PHE A 225 2.75 -13.72 21.74
CA PHE A 225 2.33 -13.20 23.03
C PHE A 225 1.21 -14.05 23.64
N GLN A 226 1.13 -14.08 24.97
CA GLN A 226 0.04 -14.70 25.74
C GLN A 226 -0.97 -13.64 26.15
N PRO A 227 -2.10 -13.52 25.46
CA PRO A 227 -3.09 -12.50 25.80
C PRO A 227 -3.89 -12.83 27.08
N TRP A 228 -3.93 -14.09 27.49
CA TRP A 228 -4.72 -14.54 28.61
C TRP A 228 -3.88 -14.86 29.85
N ASP A 229 -4.30 -14.35 31.00
CA ASP A 229 -3.89 -14.86 32.33
C ASP A 229 -4.71 -16.11 32.67
N ASP A 230 -6.03 -16.07 32.44
CA ASP A 230 -6.94 -17.21 32.54
C ASP A 230 -7.96 -17.15 31.36
N GLU A 231 -7.72 -17.94 30.34
CA GLU A 231 -8.58 -18.00 29.16
C GLU A 231 -9.99 -18.52 29.50
N GLY A 232 -10.10 -19.48 30.42
CA GLY A 232 -11.38 -20.04 30.84
C GLY A 232 -12.28 -19.02 31.52
N LYS A 233 -11.69 -18.05 32.21
CA LYS A 233 -12.39 -16.90 32.80
C LYS A 233 -12.36 -15.65 31.95
N ARG A 234 -11.71 -15.70 30.78
CA ARG A 234 -11.49 -14.55 29.88
C ARG A 234 -10.80 -13.37 30.59
N THR A 235 -9.85 -13.69 31.47
CA THR A 235 -9.03 -12.68 32.18
C THR A 235 -7.76 -12.44 31.37
N LEU A 236 -7.55 -11.20 30.95
CA LEU A 236 -6.40 -10.82 30.17
C LEU A 236 -5.11 -10.76 30.99
N ASN A 237 -3.98 -11.04 30.35
CA ASN A 237 -2.66 -10.89 30.93
C ASN A 237 -2.37 -9.41 31.23
N PRO A 238 -2.29 -8.99 32.51
CA PRO A 238 -2.13 -7.59 32.85
C PRO A 238 -0.75 -7.01 32.46
N GLN A 239 0.29 -7.86 32.46
CA GLN A 239 1.64 -7.46 32.06
C GLN A 239 1.70 -7.18 30.55
N LEU A 240 1.03 -8.00 29.75
CA LEU A 240 0.93 -7.76 28.30
C LEU A 240 0.12 -6.51 27.98
N LEU A 241 -0.97 -6.27 28.71
CA LEU A 241 -1.77 -5.04 28.54
C LEU A 241 -0.93 -3.79 28.86
N GLU A 242 -0.18 -3.80 29.95
CA GLU A 242 0.66 -2.66 30.33
C GLU A 242 1.77 -2.43 29.33
N TYR A 243 2.44 -3.48 28.88
CA TYR A 243 3.49 -3.40 27.86
C TYR A 243 2.99 -2.75 26.54
N HIS A 244 1.76 -3.07 26.12
CA HIS A 244 1.16 -2.44 24.94
C HIS A 244 0.67 -1.00 25.22
N ARG A 245 0.24 -0.67 26.43
CA ARG A 245 -0.06 0.70 26.82
C ARG A 245 1.18 1.60 26.76
N GLU A 246 2.31 1.10 27.27
CA GLU A 246 3.59 1.81 27.20
C GLU A 246 4.00 2.09 25.76
N PHE A 247 3.78 1.12 24.85
CA PHE A 247 3.99 1.34 23.42
C PHE A 247 3.06 2.43 22.85
N VAL A 248 1.77 2.37 23.15
CA VAL A 248 0.79 3.38 22.73
C VAL A 248 1.17 4.76 23.26
N ASP A 249 1.59 4.85 24.52
CA ASP A 249 2.04 6.10 25.12
C ASP A 249 3.28 6.66 24.42
N MET A 250 4.25 5.80 24.13
CA MET A 250 5.44 6.20 23.38
C MET A 250 5.08 6.78 21.99
N MET A 251 4.11 6.18 21.30
CA MET A 251 3.65 6.68 19.99
C MET A 251 2.93 8.02 20.12
N ILE A 252 2.02 8.17 21.08
CA ILE A 252 1.29 9.42 21.30
C ILE A 252 2.24 10.54 21.74
N ASP A 253 3.22 10.27 22.61
CA ASP A 253 4.23 11.24 23.06
C ASP A 253 5.12 11.72 21.90
N ALA A 254 5.37 10.86 20.92
CA ALA A 254 6.06 11.23 19.68
C ALA A 254 5.17 12.02 18.71
N GLY A 255 3.86 12.10 18.95
CA GLY A 255 2.90 12.77 18.08
C GLY A 255 2.31 11.89 16.98
N VAL A 256 2.47 10.57 17.05
CA VAL A 256 1.88 9.62 16.09
C VAL A 256 0.35 9.70 16.14
N ASP A 257 -0.29 9.68 14.98
CA ASP A 257 -1.73 9.91 14.82
C ASP A 257 -2.57 8.62 14.89
N GLY A 258 -1.93 7.47 14.77
CA GLY A 258 -2.63 6.18 14.81
C GLY A 258 -1.69 4.99 14.72
N ILE A 259 -2.26 3.81 14.90
CA ILE A 259 -1.55 2.53 14.86
C ILE A 259 -2.23 1.57 13.87
N ARG A 260 -1.44 0.88 13.06
CA ARG A 260 -1.85 -0.36 12.40
C ARG A 260 -1.51 -1.52 13.33
N ALA A 261 -2.51 -2.28 13.72
CA ALA A 261 -2.32 -3.50 14.50
C ALA A 261 -2.02 -4.66 13.55
N ASP A 262 -0.76 -5.10 13.59
CA ASP A 262 -0.29 -6.30 12.89
C ASP A 262 -1.05 -7.51 13.38
N VAL A 263 -1.52 -8.36 12.46
CA VAL A 263 -2.33 -9.55 12.73
C VAL A 263 -3.29 -9.31 13.93
N ALA A 264 -4.21 -8.36 13.79
CA ALA A 264 -5.05 -7.89 14.90
C ALA A 264 -5.76 -9.04 15.65
N ARG A 265 -6.09 -10.12 14.93
CA ARG A 265 -6.66 -11.36 15.50
C ARG A 265 -5.73 -12.16 16.41
N ALA A 266 -4.44 -11.85 16.46
CA ALA A 266 -3.51 -12.47 17.41
C ALA A 266 -3.78 -12.06 18.88
N LYS A 267 -4.63 -11.06 19.06
CA LYS A 267 -5.17 -10.64 20.36
C LYS A 267 -6.70 -10.78 20.33
N PRO A 268 -7.32 -11.21 21.46
CA PRO A 268 -8.78 -11.29 21.54
C PRO A 268 -9.43 -9.91 21.55
N VAL A 269 -10.71 -9.85 21.21
CA VAL A 269 -11.49 -8.60 21.16
C VAL A 269 -11.43 -7.83 22.48
N GLU A 270 -11.46 -8.53 23.61
CA GLU A 270 -11.36 -7.91 24.95
C GLU A 270 -10.06 -7.12 25.16
N PHE A 271 -8.98 -7.53 24.50
CA PHE A 271 -7.73 -6.78 24.54
C PHE A 271 -7.90 -5.42 23.85
N TRP A 272 -8.53 -5.42 22.68
CA TRP A 272 -8.78 -4.20 21.89
C TRP A 272 -9.81 -3.30 22.57
N ASP A 273 -10.83 -3.86 23.25
CA ASP A 273 -11.81 -3.11 24.04
C ASP A 273 -11.17 -2.30 25.19
N ILE A 274 -9.93 -2.61 25.54
CA ILE A 274 -9.16 -1.88 26.55
C ILE A 274 -8.16 -0.93 25.90
N ILE A 275 -7.38 -1.39 24.95
CA ILE A 275 -6.27 -0.63 24.37
C ILE A 275 -6.77 0.54 23.50
N ILE A 276 -7.79 0.32 22.69
CA ILE A 276 -8.33 1.38 21.81
C ILE A 276 -8.94 2.53 22.60
N PRO A 277 -9.86 2.29 23.58
CA PRO A 277 -10.35 3.37 24.43
C PRO A 277 -9.27 4.03 25.29
N TYR A 278 -8.22 3.30 25.68
CA TYR A 278 -7.09 3.86 26.42
C TYR A 278 -6.39 4.96 25.59
N SER A 279 -6.03 4.68 24.34
CA SER A 279 -5.39 5.65 23.45
C SER A 279 -6.28 6.88 23.25
N ARG A 280 -7.58 6.68 23.05
CA ARG A 280 -8.57 7.76 22.78
C ARG A 280 -8.90 8.65 23.97
N LYS A 281 -8.54 8.26 25.18
CA LYS A 281 -8.58 9.16 26.33
C LYS A 281 -7.52 10.25 26.25
N ARG A 282 -6.39 9.96 25.59
CA ARG A 282 -5.30 10.92 25.39
C ARG A 282 -5.48 11.70 24.09
N ASP A 283 -5.85 11.04 23.01
CA ASP A 283 -6.16 11.63 21.72
C ASP A 283 -7.43 11.02 21.13
N PRO A 284 -8.59 11.71 21.18
CA PRO A 284 -9.87 11.19 20.67
C PRO A 284 -9.84 10.84 19.17
N GLU A 285 -8.95 11.43 18.39
CA GLU A 285 -8.77 11.18 16.95
C GLU A 285 -7.67 10.15 16.66
N PHE A 286 -7.12 9.50 17.67
CA PHE A 286 -6.15 8.43 17.49
C PHE A 286 -6.79 7.25 16.75
N ALA A 287 -6.27 6.98 15.55
CA ALA A 287 -6.83 6.01 14.64
C ALA A 287 -6.26 4.59 14.82
N TRP A 288 -7.07 3.61 14.49
CA TRP A 288 -6.69 2.21 14.51
C TRP A 288 -7.07 1.50 13.20
N LEU A 289 -6.07 0.92 12.56
CA LEU A 289 -6.22 0.06 11.38
C LEU A 289 -5.94 -1.39 11.76
N ALA A 290 -6.90 -2.28 11.53
CA ALA A 290 -6.73 -3.71 11.78
C ALA A 290 -6.16 -4.43 10.55
N GLU A 291 -5.10 -5.20 10.73
CA GLU A 291 -4.84 -6.28 9.79
C GLU A 291 -5.77 -7.44 10.11
N THR A 292 -6.88 -7.47 9.42
CA THR A 292 -7.88 -8.54 9.51
C THR A 292 -8.53 -8.73 8.15
N TYR A 293 -8.98 -9.94 7.87
CA TYR A 293 -9.46 -10.38 6.57
C TYR A 293 -10.94 -10.73 6.63
N THR A 294 -11.65 -10.57 5.51
CA THR A 294 -13.11 -10.72 5.43
C THR A 294 -13.58 -12.17 5.21
N TYR A 295 -12.68 -13.14 5.08
CA TYR A 295 -13.03 -14.54 4.86
C TYR A 295 -12.47 -15.46 5.93
N GLU A 296 -13.22 -16.53 6.19
CA GLU A 296 -12.94 -17.47 7.28
C GLU A 296 -11.68 -18.31 7.05
N ASP A 297 -11.33 -18.55 5.79
CA ASP A 297 -10.16 -19.35 5.38
C ASP A 297 -8.84 -18.59 5.45
N ALA A 298 -8.85 -17.39 6.00
CA ALA A 298 -7.63 -16.64 6.22
C ALA A 298 -6.69 -17.43 7.12
N SER A 299 -6.08 -18.40 6.48
CA SER A 299 -5.01 -19.26 6.91
C SER A 299 -5.11 -19.83 8.33
N PRO A 300 -4.98 -21.08 8.42
CA PRO A 300 -4.49 -21.70 9.63
C PRO A 300 -2.99 -21.32 9.80
N GLN A 301 -2.67 -20.08 10.04
CA GLN A 301 -1.55 -19.82 10.92
C GLN A 301 -1.99 -20.41 12.25
N ALA A 302 -1.87 -21.67 12.31
CA ALA A 302 -2.59 -22.74 12.96
C ALA A 302 -2.81 -22.60 14.48
N ASN A 303 -2.55 -21.46 15.04
CA ASN A 303 -2.57 -21.23 16.46
C ASN A 303 -2.99 -19.81 16.85
N MET A 304 -3.46 -19.00 15.92
CA MET A 304 -3.97 -17.67 16.26
C MET A 304 -5.48 -17.75 16.45
N PRO A 305 -6.02 -17.13 17.52
CA PRO A 305 -7.46 -17.02 17.72
C PRO A 305 -8.09 -16.36 16.49
N PHE A 306 -9.25 -16.85 16.09
CA PHE A 306 -9.97 -16.33 14.95
C PHE A 306 -11.06 -15.38 15.43
N ASP A 307 -10.78 -14.06 15.36
CA ASP A 307 -11.80 -13.04 15.52
C ASP A 307 -12.22 -12.55 14.12
N ARG A 308 -13.52 -12.44 13.92
CA ARG A 308 -14.04 -11.95 12.64
C ARG A 308 -13.77 -10.44 12.51
N PRO A 309 -13.64 -9.93 11.28
CA PRO A 309 -13.50 -8.48 11.06
C PRO A 309 -14.55 -7.64 11.77
N GLU A 310 -15.81 -8.12 11.81
CA GLU A 310 -16.90 -7.43 12.52
C GLU A 310 -16.62 -7.25 14.02
N ASP A 311 -15.98 -8.20 14.65
CA ASP A 311 -15.67 -8.15 16.08
C ASP A 311 -14.56 -7.12 16.34
N SER A 312 -13.52 -7.11 15.50
CA SER A 312 -12.47 -6.07 15.54
C SER A 312 -13.06 -4.67 15.33
N LEU A 313 -13.94 -4.51 14.34
CA LEU A 313 -14.58 -3.22 14.07
C LEU A 313 -15.46 -2.75 15.23
N ARG A 314 -16.19 -3.67 15.91
CA ARG A 314 -16.97 -3.36 17.11
C ARG A 314 -16.10 -2.96 18.29
N ALA A 315 -14.92 -3.57 18.44
CA ALA A 315 -13.93 -3.20 19.46
C ALA A 315 -13.37 -1.78 19.25
N GLY A 316 -13.57 -1.18 18.09
CA GLY A 316 -13.27 0.22 17.87
C GLY A 316 -12.25 0.52 16.76
N PHE A 317 -11.78 -0.47 16.01
CA PHE A 317 -10.99 -0.18 14.81
C PHE A 317 -11.77 0.67 13.82
N ASP A 318 -11.10 1.60 13.16
CA ASP A 318 -11.69 2.56 12.23
C ASP A 318 -11.66 2.06 10.79
N ALA A 319 -10.66 1.23 10.49
CA ALA A 319 -10.46 0.61 9.18
C ALA A 319 -9.83 -0.78 9.32
N TYR A 320 -9.88 -1.56 8.24
CA TYR A 320 -9.32 -2.91 8.17
C TYR A 320 -8.77 -3.20 6.79
N TYR A 321 -7.92 -4.23 6.68
CA TYR A 321 -7.32 -4.61 5.39
C TYR A 321 -8.34 -5.22 4.44
N GLY A 322 -9.25 -6.04 4.93
CA GLY A 322 -10.11 -6.83 4.08
C GLY A 322 -9.31 -7.86 3.28
N GLN A 323 -9.92 -8.39 2.23
CA GLN A 323 -9.33 -9.42 1.39
C GLN A 323 -8.57 -8.79 0.21
N TYR A 324 -7.43 -8.17 0.48
CA TYR A 324 -6.68 -7.43 -0.55
C TYR A 324 -6.17 -8.31 -1.71
N HIS A 325 -5.92 -9.60 -1.48
CA HIS A 325 -5.53 -10.53 -2.54
C HIS A 325 -6.52 -10.61 -3.69
N ILE A 326 -7.80 -10.30 -3.46
CA ILE A 326 -8.80 -10.28 -4.53
C ILE A 326 -8.40 -9.36 -5.68
N PHE A 327 -7.59 -8.34 -5.43
CA PHE A 327 -7.24 -7.35 -6.42
C PHE A 327 -6.21 -7.81 -7.45
N HIS A 328 -5.57 -8.95 -7.25
CA HIS A 328 -4.71 -9.59 -8.25
C HIS A 328 -5.09 -11.05 -8.51
N GLU A 329 -5.82 -11.69 -7.60
CA GLU A 329 -6.31 -13.05 -7.77
C GLU A 329 -7.69 -13.13 -8.41
N TRP A 330 -8.41 -12.02 -8.52
CA TRP A 330 -9.72 -11.96 -9.12
C TRP A 330 -9.75 -12.51 -10.56
N GLN A 331 -10.68 -13.42 -10.84
CA GLN A 331 -10.81 -14.01 -12.16
C GLN A 331 -11.74 -13.20 -13.06
N SER A 332 -12.66 -12.45 -12.48
CA SER A 332 -13.71 -11.74 -13.20
C SER A 332 -14.08 -10.41 -12.56
N ALA A 333 -14.79 -9.57 -13.31
CA ALA A 333 -15.39 -8.34 -12.76
C ALA A 333 -16.40 -8.66 -11.65
N LYS A 334 -17.04 -9.83 -11.71
CA LYS A 334 -18.00 -10.27 -10.68
C LYS A 334 -17.30 -10.41 -9.32
N ASP A 335 -16.11 -10.98 -9.27
CA ASP A 335 -15.37 -11.19 -8.02
C ASP A 335 -15.11 -9.86 -7.33
N LEU A 336 -14.73 -8.83 -8.10
CA LEU A 336 -14.54 -7.48 -7.56
C LEU A 336 -15.85 -6.90 -7.03
N HIS A 337 -16.94 -7.05 -7.79
CA HIS A 337 -18.24 -6.53 -7.37
C HIS A 337 -18.75 -7.22 -6.10
N ASP A 338 -18.64 -8.55 -6.03
CA ASP A 338 -19.04 -9.32 -4.86
C ASP A 338 -18.23 -8.89 -3.63
N TYR A 339 -16.91 -8.77 -3.76
CA TYR A 339 -16.06 -8.26 -2.70
C TYR A 339 -16.49 -6.87 -2.18
N VAL A 340 -16.76 -5.94 -3.09
CA VAL A 340 -17.23 -4.60 -2.72
C VAL A 340 -18.58 -4.66 -1.99
N ILE A 341 -19.51 -5.50 -2.46
CA ILE A 341 -20.84 -5.66 -1.87
C ILE A 341 -20.73 -6.25 -0.45
N ASP A 342 -19.89 -7.27 -0.28
CA ASP A 342 -19.72 -7.93 1.02
C ASP A 342 -19.16 -6.95 2.06
N ASN A 343 -18.19 -6.13 1.67
CA ASN A 343 -17.65 -5.11 2.55
C ASN A 343 -18.65 -3.96 2.85
N LEU A 344 -19.41 -3.53 1.86
CA LEU A 344 -20.52 -2.57 2.10
C LEU A 344 -21.54 -3.15 3.09
N ASN A 345 -21.96 -4.39 2.90
CA ASN A 345 -22.90 -5.07 3.77
C ASN A 345 -22.34 -5.25 5.19
N MET A 346 -21.06 -5.58 5.32
CA MET A 346 -20.41 -5.70 6.62
C MET A 346 -20.35 -4.36 7.35
N SER A 347 -19.99 -3.29 6.67
CA SER A 347 -19.98 -1.94 7.24
C SER A 347 -21.36 -1.55 7.80
N TYR A 348 -22.44 -1.92 7.12
CA TYR A 348 -23.81 -1.72 7.61
C TYR A 348 -24.11 -2.50 8.90
N ARG A 349 -23.60 -3.73 9.03
CA ARG A 349 -23.89 -4.59 10.18
C ARG A 349 -23.16 -4.15 11.45
N VAL A 350 -22.02 -3.49 11.32
CA VAL A 350 -21.18 -3.15 12.48
C VAL A 350 -21.30 -1.72 12.91
N ASP A 351 -21.16 -0.78 12.03
CA ASP A 351 -21.30 0.65 12.24
C ASP A 351 -21.03 1.40 10.93
N ALA A 352 -21.84 2.38 10.64
CA ALA A 352 -21.59 3.27 9.51
C ALA A 352 -20.25 4.02 9.69
N GLY A 353 -19.52 4.22 8.59
CA GLY A 353 -18.27 4.96 8.58
C GLY A 353 -17.01 4.11 8.78
N LYS A 354 -17.13 2.81 8.97
CA LYS A 354 -15.96 1.91 8.89
C LYS A 354 -15.52 1.74 7.44
N SER A 355 -14.23 1.65 7.21
CA SER A 355 -13.67 1.58 5.87
C SER A 355 -12.58 0.52 5.74
N LEU A 356 -12.13 0.28 4.52
CA LEU A 356 -11.02 -0.62 4.24
C LEU A 356 -9.90 0.14 3.51
N ILE A 357 -8.71 -0.42 3.53
CA ILE A 357 -7.64 0.07 2.67
C ILE A 357 -7.89 -0.37 1.24
N GLY A 358 -7.62 0.52 0.28
CA GLY A 358 -7.81 0.25 -1.14
C GLY A 358 -6.59 -0.37 -1.79
N SER A 359 -5.97 -1.34 -1.15
CA SER A 359 -4.70 -1.87 -1.64
C SER A 359 -4.90 -2.93 -2.71
N PHE A 360 -4.14 -2.81 -3.80
CA PHE A 360 -3.92 -3.86 -4.80
C PHE A 360 -2.58 -4.58 -4.59
N ALA A 361 -1.80 -4.15 -3.63
CA ALA A 361 -0.67 -4.85 -3.03
C ALA A 361 -0.32 -4.16 -1.70
N THR A 362 -0.07 -4.95 -0.67
CA THR A 362 0.48 -4.47 0.59
C THR A 362 1.99 -4.69 0.62
N HIS A 363 2.63 -4.35 1.72
CA HIS A 363 4.02 -4.69 1.96
C HIS A 363 4.25 -6.21 2.14
N ASP A 364 3.17 -7.00 2.27
CA ASP A 364 3.20 -8.47 2.35
C ASP A 364 3.01 -9.14 0.99
N ASP A 365 3.05 -8.37 -0.08
CA ASP A 365 2.80 -8.85 -1.43
C ASP A 365 3.88 -8.37 -2.41
N VAL A 366 3.80 -8.83 -3.64
CA VAL A 366 4.67 -8.36 -4.72
C VAL A 366 4.14 -7.07 -5.33
N SER A 367 5.03 -6.32 -5.94
CA SER A 367 4.67 -5.12 -6.69
C SER A 367 3.61 -5.43 -7.76
N PRO A 368 2.60 -4.58 -7.93
CA PRO A 368 1.66 -4.64 -9.05
C PRO A 368 2.34 -4.67 -10.44
N MET A 369 3.60 -4.26 -10.54
CA MET A 369 4.39 -4.39 -11.76
C MET A 369 4.49 -5.83 -12.26
N PHE A 370 4.47 -6.83 -11.37
CA PHE A 370 4.49 -8.25 -11.75
C PHE A 370 3.18 -8.73 -12.38
N HIS A 371 2.07 -8.03 -12.15
CA HIS A 371 0.73 -8.42 -12.63
C HIS A 371 0.35 -7.80 -13.99
N GLY A 372 1.22 -6.98 -14.57
CA GLY A 372 0.94 -6.38 -15.89
C GLY A 372 1.66 -5.05 -16.13
N GLY A 373 2.73 -4.78 -15.38
CA GLY A 373 3.58 -3.60 -15.56
C GLY A 373 2.84 -2.28 -15.32
N GLU A 374 3.29 -1.23 -16.01
CA GLU A 374 2.72 0.12 -15.90
C GLU A 374 1.20 0.14 -16.13
N VAL A 375 0.72 -0.64 -17.09
CA VAL A 375 -0.71 -0.68 -17.46
C VAL A 375 -1.56 -1.16 -16.27
N TYR A 376 -1.10 -2.20 -15.57
CA TYR A 376 -1.79 -2.70 -14.37
C TYR A 376 -1.71 -1.72 -13.22
N CYS A 377 -0.57 -1.09 -13.00
CA CYS A 377 -0.42 -0.05 -11.97
C CYS A 377 -1.38 1.12 -12.20
N ASN A 378 -1.54 1.56 -13.45
CA ASN A 378 -2.47 2.63 -13.79
C ASN A 378 -3.94 2.20 -13.62
N LEU A 379 -4.30 0.98 -14.03
CA LEU A 379 -5.63 0.41 -13.79
C LEU A 379 -5.96 0.41 -12.30
N THR A 380 -5.06 -0.11 -11.46
CA THR A 380 -5.28 -0.22 -10.01
C THR A 380 -5.34 1.14 -9.33
N SER A 381 -4.56 2.13 -9.79
CA SER A 381 -4.66 3.52 -9.32
C SER A 381 -6.05 4.11 -9.57
N GLY A 382 -6.59 3.90 -10.77
CA GLY A 382 -7.93 4.36 -11.11
C GLY A 382 -9.04 3.65 -10.32
N LEU A 383 -8.91 2.35 -10.08
CA LEU A 383 -9.85 1.60 -9.25
C LEU A 383 -9.82 2.05 -7.79
N GLN A 384 -8.65 2.23 -7.19
CA GLN A 384 -8.53 2.78 -5.82
C GLN A 384 -9.17 4.16 -5.70
N ALA A 385 -9.09 4.97 -6.75
CA ALA A 385 -9.69 6.31 -6.75
C ALA A 385 -11.21 6.32 -6.91
N THR A 386 -11.83 5.26 -7.39
CA THR A 386 -13.25 5.25 -7.79
C THR A 386 -14.13 4.28 -7.00
N LEU A 387 -13.58 3.20 -6.46
CA LEU A 387 -14.33 2.21 -5.68
C LEU A 387 -14.81 2.77 -4.34
N PRO A 388 -15.96 2.28 -3.82
CA PRO A 388 -16.48 2.70 -2.52
C PRO A 388 -15.66 2.15 -1.36
N MET A 389 -15.76 2.79 -0.20
CA MET A 389 -15.10 2.43 1.07
C MET A 389 -13.57 2.43 1.05
N MET A 390 -12.93 2.77 -0.06
CA MET A 390 -11.48 2.70 -0.21
C MET A 390 -10.77 3.90 0.43
N ASN A 391 -9.78 3.62 1.26
CA ASN A 391 -8.67 4.52 1.53
C ASN A 391 -7.49 4.05 0.65
N PRO A 392 -7.14 4.76 -0.43
CA PRO A 392 -6.04 4.36 -1.30
C PRO A 392 -4.78 4.06 -0.51
N TYR A 393 -4.18 2.90 -0.77
CA TYR A 393 -3.00 2.42 -0.07
C TYR A 393 -1.93 2.01 -1.08
N ILE A 394 -0.78 2.62 -0.99
CA ILE A 394 0.35 2.43 -1.90
C ILE A 394 1.58 2.07 -1.08
N VAL A 395 2.35 1.10 -1.53
CA VAL A 395 3.69 0.82 -0.99
C VAL A 395 4.72 1.65 -1.76
N ASP A 396 5.65 2.28 -1.07
CA ASP A 396 6.71 3.07 -1.70
C ASP A 396 7.51 2.21 -2.69
N GLY A 397 7.72 2.73 -3.89
CA GLY A 397 8.23 1.99 -5.03
C GLY A 397 7.19 1.74 -6.13
N PHE A 398 5.90 1.68 -5.79
CA PHE A 398 4.82 1.59 -6.77
C PHE A 398 4.84 2.77 -7.75
N GLN A 399 4.95 3.99 -7.23
CA GLN A 399 4.90 5.22 -8.03
C GLN A 399 6.07 5.39 -9.00
N SER A 400 7.14 4.64 -8.80
CA SER A 400 8.32 4.60 -9.67
C SER A 400 8.41 3.33 -10.53
N GLY A 401 7.42 2.44 -10.44
CA GLY A 401 7.39 1.20 -11.20
C GLY A 401 8.44 0.17 -10.75
N ASP A 402 8.81 0.19 -9.48
CA ASP A 402 9.77 -0.75 -8.94
C ASP A 402 9.15 -2.15 -8.77
N TYR A 403 9.93 -3.16 -9.12
CA TYR A 403 9.58 -4.57 -8.95
C TYR A 403 10.01 -5.03 -7.56
N TYR A 404 9.32 -4.55 -6.51
CA TYR A 404 9.55 -5.05 -5.16
C TYR A 404 8.86 -6.40 -4.95
N VAL A 405 9.47 -7.24 -4.12
CA VAL A 405 8.93 -8.54 -3.72
C VAL A 405 8.74 -8.58 -2.22
N TYR A 406 7.88 -9.48 -1.76
CA TYR A 406 7.70 -9.72 -0.34
C TYR A 406 9.07 -9.99 0.34
N PRO A 407 9.47 -9.18 1.32
CA PRO A 407 10.85 -9.20 1.82
C PRO A 407 11.19 -10.49 2.59
N TYR A 408 10.17 -11.23 2.96
CA TYR A 408 10.29 -12.47 3.69
C TYR A 408 10.24 -13.73 2.81
N ARG A 409 10.15 -13.56 1.48
CA ARG A 409 10.18 -14.66 0.51
C ARG A 409 11.18 -14.35 -0.60
N ASN A 410 12.41 -14.86 -0.46
CA ASN A 410 13.47 -14.67 -1.48
C ASN A 410 13.19 -15.38 -2.80
N THR A 411 12.21 -16.24 -2.87
CA THR A 411 11.95 -17.14 -3.98
C THR A 411 10.60 -16.93 -4.62
N TYR A 412 9.98 -15.78 -4.41
CA TYR A 412 8.83 -15.45 -5.21
C TYR A 412 9.28 -15.31 -6.67
N ASN A 413 9.10 -16.37 -7.43
CA ASN A 413 9.26 -16.34 -8.86
C ASN A 413 7.86 -16.17 -9.47
N PRO A 414 7.52 -14.98 -9.99
CA PRO A 414 6.22 -14.73 -10.57
C PRO A 414 5.92 -15.64 -11.76
N ASP A 415 6.97 -16.13 -12.46
CA ASP A 415 6.80 -17.01 -13.61
C ASP A 415 6.49 -18.45 -13.22
N THR A 416 6.85 -18.86 -12.03
CA THR A 416 6.64 -20.22 -11.58
C THR A 416 5.54 -20.36 -10.57
N MET A 417 5.23 -19.30 -9.78
CA MET A 417 4.25 -19.34 -8.69
C MET A 417 4.31 -20.64 -7.87
N THR A 418 5.37 -21.39 -8.08
CA THR A 418 5.57 -22.63 -7.37
C THR A 418 5.94 -22.25 -5.95
N ASP A 419 5.14 -22.73 -5.07
CA ASP A 419 5.31 -22.79 -3.64
C ASP A 419 6.56 -23.55 -3.21
N ASN A 420 7.68 -23.35 -3.88
CA ASN A 420 8.96 -23.64 -3.27
C ASN A 420 9.18 -22.63 -2.16
N HIS A 421 8.28 -22.74 -1.22
CA HIS A 421 8.30 -22.19 0.11
C HIS A 421 9.39 -22.86 0.96
N GLU A 422 10.48 -23.24 0.35
CA GLU A 422 11.70 -23.27 1.11
C GLU A 422 11.92 -21.83 1.54
N MET A 423 11.50 -21.61 2.71
CA MET A 423 11.47 -20.40 3.46
C MET A 423 12.86 -19.89 3.74
N THR A 424 13.49 -19.47 2.70
CA THR A 424 14.38 -18.34 2.73
C THR A 424 13.59 -17.07 3.01
N ALA A 425 12.29 -17.24 3.24
CA ALA A 425 11.34 -16.23 3.59
C ALA A 425 11.99 -15.32 4.59
N HIS A 426 12.00 -15.24 5.63
CA HIS A 426 12.56 -14.36 6.63
C HIS A 426 14.08 -14.24 6.59
N GLN A 427 14.73 -14.51 5.49
CA GLN A 427 16.10 -14.08 5.34
C GLN A 427 16.21 -12.56 5.38
N GLY A 428 15.22 -11.96 6.06
CA GLY A 428 15.08 -10.60 6.50
C GLY A 428 16.18 -9.69 6.06
N LYS A 429 16.26 -9.44 4.75
CA LYS A 429 17.23 -8.54 4.20
C LYS A 429 16.58 -7.17 4.24
N LEU A 430 16.56 -6.58 5.44
CA LEU A 430 16.14 -5.19 5.61
C LEU A 430 16.98 -4.21 4.77
N ASP A 431 18.09 -4.70 4.23
CA ASP A 431 18.97 -3.94 3.35
C ASP A 431 18.67 -4.13 1.85
N ILE A 432 17.55 -4.80 1.52
CA ILE A 432 17.06 -4.90 0.15
C ILE A 432 16.00 -3.82 -0.09
N PHE A 433 16.07 -3.15 -1.24
CA PHE A 433 15.04 -2.21 -1.71
C PHE A 433 13.77 -2.95 -2.20
N ASN A 434 13.19 -3.77 -1.34
CA ASN A 434 12.01 -4.54 -1.67
C ASN A 434 10.70 -3.82 -1.35
N LEU A 435 10.75 -2.84 -0.44
CA LEU A 435 9.59 -2.10 0.05
C LEU A 435 9.82 -0.61 -0.05
N SER A 436 10.62 -0.17 -1.02
CA SER A 436 10.92 1.23 -1.23
C SER A 436 11.34 1.47 -2.66
N ARG A 437 11.15 2.70 -3.08
CA ARG A 437 11.68 3.18 -4.32
C ARG A 437 13.20 3.12 -4.31
N ARG A 438 13.77 2.46 -5.33
CA ARG A 438 15.19 2.59 -5.61
C ARG A 438 15.54 4.02 -6.00
N PRO A 439 16.69 4.53 -5.58
CA PRO A 439 17.20 5.79 -6.10
C PRO A 439 17.22 5.79 -7.63
N GLY A 440 16.56 6.77 -8.26
CA GLY A 440 16.49 6.86 -9.72
C GLY A 440 15.40 6.05 -10.42
N GLY A 441 14.32 5.67 -9.71
CA GLY A 441 13.18 4.92 -10.25
C GLY A 441 12.75 5.30 -11.68
N LYS A 442 12.39 4.29 -12.48
CA LYS A 442 12.41 4.36 -13.95
C LYS A 442 11.09 4.75 -14.62
N GLU A 443 9.95 4.64 -13.90
CA GLU A 443 8.61 4.80 -14.50
C GLU A 443 7.80 5.94 -13.84
N PRO A 444 8.27 7.19 -13.93
CA PRO A 444 7.65 8.33 -13.24
C PRO A 444 6.21 8.63 -13.73
N GLN A 445 5.80 8.11 -14.90
CA GLN A 445 4.44 8.25 -15.41
C GLN A 445 3.41 7.53 -14.56
N ILE A 446 3.75 6.41 -13.89
CA ILE A 446 2.87 5.72 -12.94
C ILE A 446 2.52 6.66 -11.80
N GLY A 447 3.52 7.28 -11.16
CA GLY A 447 3.32 8.26 -10.10
C GLY A 447 2.51 9.48 -10.55
N LYS A 448 2.73 9.95 -11.78
CA LYS A 448 1.93 11.05 -12.36
C LYS A 448 0.47 10.66 -12.55
N PHE A 449 0.21 9.47 -13.11
CA PHE A 449 -1.16 8.99 -13.30
C PHE A 449 -1.87 8.79 -11.96
N MET A 450 -1.20 8.16 -10.99
CA MET A 450 -1.69 7.98 -9.63
C MET A 450 -2.05 9.33 -8.98
N THR A 451 -1.18 10.33 -9.10
CA THR A 451 -1.42 11.68 -8.59
C THR A 451 -2.68 12.31 -9.21
N GLU A 452 -2.89 12.15 -10.51
CA GLU A 452 -4.10 12.65 -11.17
C GLU A 452 -5.35 11.88 -10.74
N CYS A 453 -5.25 10.58 -10.46
CA CYS A 453 -6.33 9.79 -9.86
C CYS A 453 -6.71 10.33 -8.47
N PHE A 454 -5.74 10.72 -7.65
CA PHE A 454 -6.00 11.33 -6.33
C PHE A 454 -6.64 12.71 -6.47
N LYS A 455 -6.19 13.55 -7.41
CA LYS A 455 -6.85 14.85 -7.71
C LYS A 455 -8.28 14.67 -8.20
N PHE A 456 -8.52 13.67 -9.05
CA PHE A 456 -9.88 13.30 -9.47
C PHE A 456 -10.73 12.93 -8.25
N ARG A 457 -10.23 12.06 -7.37
CA ARG A 457 -10.93 11.63 -6.16
C ARG A 457 -11.29 12.82 -5.26
N ASP A 458 -10.36 13.77 -5.07
CA ASP A 458 -10.60 14.97 -4.28
C ASP A 458 -11.64 15.89 -4.94
N LYS A 459 -11.60 16.05 -6.25
CA LYS A 459 -12.57 16.86 -7.01
C LYS A 459 -13.98 16.30 -6.98
N TYR A 460 -14.13 14.98 -7.00
CA TYR A 460 -15.41 14.27 -6.98
C TYR A 460 -15.71 13.64 -5.62
N ASP A 461 -15.14 14.19 -4.58
CA ASP A 461 -15.11 13.70 -3.21
C ASP A 461 -16.48 13.24 -2.69
N ASP A 462 -17.52 14.06 -2.83
CA ASP A 462 -18.86 13.76 -2.36
C ASP A 462 -19.49 12.55 -3.07
N ILE A 463 -19.23 12.39 -4.37
CA ILE A 463 -19.73 11.26 -5.17
C ILE A 463 -18.95 9.99 -4.85
N ILE A 464 -17.63 10.08 -4.81
CA ILE A 464 -16.76 8.90 -4.64
C ILE A 464 -16.83 8.37 -3.20
N ARG A 465 -16.83 9.24 -2.20
CA ARG A 465 -16.83 8.82 -0.79
C ARG A 465 -18.21 8.50 -0.22
N ARG A 466 -19.28 9.08 -0.79
CA ARG A 466 -20.65 8.98 -0.23
C ARG A 466 -21.71 8.58 -1.25
N GLY A 467 -21.35 8.46 -2.52
CA GLY A 467 -22.28 8.08 -3.58
C GLY A 467 -22.65 6.60 -3.54
N SER A 468 -23.84 6.28 -4.02
CA SER A 468 -24.25 4.89 -4.23
C SER A 468 -23.31 4.20 -5.21
N TYR A 469 -23.07 2.92 -5.01
CA TYR A 469 -22.39 2.03 -5.93
C TYR A 469 -23.43 1.29 -6.76
N ILE A 470 -23.38 1.46 -8.07
CA ILE A 470 -24.36 0.91 -9.01
C ILE A 470 -23.63 0.01 -9.99
N ILE A 471 -23.87 -1.28 -9.93
CA ILE A 471 -23.27 -2.25 -10.83
C ILE A 471 -24.02 -2.24 -12.16
N LEU A 472 -23.29 -2.09 -13.26
CA LEU A 472 -23.80 -2.06 -14.62
C LEU A 472 -23.49 -3.33 -15.41
N ASN A 473 -22.67 -4.22 -14.87
CA ASN A 473 -22.43 -5.55 -15.43
C ASN A 473 -23.72 -6.39 -15.31
N LYS A 474 -24.04 -7.12 -16.38
CA LYS A 474 -25.11 -8.12 -16.36
C LYS A 474 -24.55 -9.48 -15.99
N GLU A 475 -25.30 -10.26 -15.21
CA GLU A 475 -24.91 -11.62 -14.80
C GLU A 475 -24.67 -12.60 -15.96
N LYS A 476 -25.26 -12.31 -17.10
CA LYS A 476 -25.15 -13.16 -18.31
C LYS A 476 -24.11 -12.69 -19.31
N ASP A 477 -23.45 -11.57 -19.04
CA ASP A 477 -22.40 -11.10 -19.93
C ASP A 477 -21.16 -12.00 -19.72
N LYS A 478 -20.81 -12.77 -20.76
CA LYS A 478 -19.60 -13.60 -20.80
C LYS A 478 -18.30 -12.78 -20.80
N GLN A 479 -18.40 -11.48 -20.53
CA GLN A 479 -17.27 -10.55 -20.58
C GLN A 479 -16.76 -10.27 -19.16
N ASP A 480 -16.20 -11.30 -18.56
CA ASP A 480 -15.71 -11.29 -17.19
C ASP A 480 -14.57 -10.29 -16.96
N GLN A 481 -14.01 -9.73 -18.03
CA GLN A 481 -12.89 -8.80 -17.98
C GLN A 481 -13.31 -7.32 -17.95
N VAL A 482 -14.56 -7.01 -18.25
CA VAL A 482 -15.06 -5.62 -18.22
C VAL A 482 -15.66 -5.30 -16.86
N ILE A 483 -15.10 -4.28 -16.22
CA ILE A 483 -15.63 -3.71 -14.98
C ILE A 483 -16.48 -2.50 -15.37
N ALA A 484 -17.76 -2.52 -15.04
CA ALA A 484 -18.68 -1.44 -15.33
C ALA A 484 -19.53 -1.10 -14.11
N PHE A 485 -19.37 0.10 -13.58
CA PHE A 485 -20.17 0.59 -12.47
C PHE A 485 -20.35 2.10 -12.54
N ALA A 486 -21.31 2.61 -11.80
CA ALA A 486 -21.49 4.04 -11.57
C ALA A 486 -21.44 4.40 -10.08
N ARG A 487 -20.97 5.59 -9.80
CA ARG A 487 -21.11 6.26 -8.52
C ARG A 487 -22.13 7.38 -8.68
N HIS A 488 -23.14 7.42 -7.83
CA HIS A 488 -24.22 8.39 -7.97
C HIS A 488 -24.56 9.07 -6.65
N ARG A 489 -24.67 10.40 -6.69
CA ARG A 489 -25.11 11.21 -5.55
C ARG A 489 -25.76 12.50 -6.02
N GLN A 490 -26.90 12.85 -5.43
CA GLN A 490 -27.59 14.14 -5.62
C GLN A 490 -27.76 14.53 -7.10
N GLY A 491 -28.18 13.58 -7.93
CA GLY A 491 -28.41 13.82 -9.36
C GLY A 491 -27.15 13.82 -10.24
N ARG A 492 -25.96 13.69 -9.66
CA ARG A 492 -24.68 13.59 -10.38
C ARG A 492 -24.24 12.15 -10.47
N THR A 493 -23.70 11.77 -11.61
CA THR A 493 -23.24 10.39 -11.87
C THR A 493 -21.84 10.38 -12.47
N VAL A 494 -20.98 9.55 -11.89
CA VAL A 494 -19.67 9.18 -12.43
C VAL A 494 -19.75 7.74 -12.92
N LEU A 495 -19.55 7.52 -14.21
CA LEU A 495 -19.46 6.21 -14.85
C LEU A 495 -18.02 5.75 -14.90
N VAL A 496 -17.74 4.51 -14.50
CA VAL A 496 -16.45 3.86 -14.58
C VAL A 496 -16.54 2.64 -15.48
N LEU A 497 -15.65 2.59 -16.47
CA LEU A 497 -15.49 1.45 -17.39
C LEU A 497 -14.02 1.05 -17.42
N ALA A 498 -13.72 -0.20 -17.10
CA ALA A 498 -12.35 -0.68 -17.09
C ALA A 498 -12.22 -2.07 -17.72
N ASN A 499 -11.05 -2.34 -18.29
CA ASN A 499 -10.66 -3.65 -18.79
C ASN A 499 -9.65 -4.28 -17.84
N LYS A 500 -10.01 -5.40 -17.22
CA LYS A 500 -9.11 -6.13 -16.33
C LYS A 500 -7.97 -6.82 -17.10
N ASP A 501 -8.23 -7.26 -18.35
CA ASP A 501 -7.19 -7.88 -19.18
C ASP A 501 -6.16 -6.84 -19.60
N VAL A 502 -4.93 -7.01 -19.10
CA VAL A 502 -3.81 -6.10 -19.39
C VAL A 502 -3.11 -6.40 -20.71
N ASN A 503 -3.48 -7.49 -21.38
CA ASN A 503 -2.83 -7.94 -22.61
C ASN A 503 -3.70 -7.77 -23.87
N HIS A 504 -5.04 -7.79 -23.70
CA HIS A 504 -5.94 -7.78 -24.86
C HIS A 504 -7.04 -6.74 -24.72
N PRO A 505 -7.44 -6.11 -25.83
CA PRO A 505 -8.61 -5.25 -25.85
C PRO A 505 -9.88 -6.08 -25.70
N VAL A 506 -10.90 -5.50 -25.09
CA VAL A 506 -12.22 -6.13 -24.92
C VAL A 506 -13.31 -5.25 -25.49
N ALA A 507 -14.22 -5.86 -26.27
CA ALA A 507 -15.39 -5.18 -26.81
C ALA A 507 -16.64 -5.57 -26.04
N CYS A 508 -17.43 -4.57 -25.60
CA CYS A 508 -18.69 -4.82 -24.92
C CYS A 508 -19.73 -3.72 -25.14
N LYS A 509 -20.96 -4.03 -24.78
CA LYS A 509 -22.04 -3.07 -24.68
C LYS A 509 -22.52 -3.01 -23.23
N VAL A 510 -22.31 -1.88 -22.59
CA VAL A 510 -22.73 -1.63 -21.21
C VAL A 510 -24.07 -0.89 -21.24
N MET A 511 -25.07 -1.41 -20.54
CA MET A 511 -26.35 -0.73 -20.35
C MET A 511 -26.22 0.31 -19.25
N VAL A 512 -26.55 1.54 -19.58
CA VAL A 512 -26.48 2.69 -18.67
C VAL A 512 -27.87 3.35 -18.66
N PRO A 513 -28.73 2.98 -17.71
CA PRO A 513 -30.09 3.49 -17.66
C PRO A 513 -30.15 5.02 -17.69
N THR A 514 -31.10 5.57 -18.41
CA THR A 514 -31.36 7.01 -18.59
C THR A 514 -30.28 7.80 -19.34
N LEU A 515 -29.18 7.18 -19.75
CA LEU A 515 -28.17 7.84 -20.58
C LEU A 515 -28.77 8.29 -21.90
N LYS A 516 -28.48 9.52 -22.30
CA LYS A 516 -28.84 10.06 -23.60
C LYS A 516 -27.67 9.97 -24.57
N SER A 517 -28.00 9.74 -25.83
CA SER A 517 -27.01 9.72 -26.90
C SER A 517 -26.21 11.03 -26.92
N THR A 518 -24.91 10.91 -26.98
CA THR A 518 -23.96 12.02 -27.09
C THR A 518 -22.83 11.64 -28.01
N PRO A 519 -22.31 12.57 -28.82
CA PRO A 519 -21.22 12.27 -29.74
C PRO A 519 -19.90 11.99 -29.03
N LYS A 520 -19.76 12.37 -27.75
CA LYS A 520 -18.48 12.26 -27.05
C LYS A 520 -18.68 12.09 -25.53
N LEU A 521 -17.93 11.13 -24.96
CA LEU A 521 -17.65 11.07 -23.54
C LEU A 521 -16.24 11.64 -23.30
N GLU A 522 -16.12 12.52 -22.33
CA GLU A 522 -14.83 13.08 -21.94
C GLU A 522 -14.27 12.30 -20.74
N ASN A 523 -13.11 11.66 -20.95
CA ASN A 523 -12.45 10.94 -19.86
C ASN A 523 -11.84 11.92 -18.86
N LEU A 524 -12.15 11.74 -17.60
CA LEU A 524 -11.70 12.57 -16.48
C LEU A 524 -10.29 12.20 -15.99
N LEU A 525 -9.78 11.03 -16.39
CA LEU A 525 -8.43 10.59 -16.08
C LEU A 525 -7.48 10.79 -17.26
N PRO A 526 -6.17 10.93 -17.03
CA PRO A 526 -5.18 11.02 -18.11
C PRO A 526 -5.18 9.78 -19.01
N LYS A 527 -4.64 9.95 -20.20
CA LYS A 527 -4.47 8.85 -21.16
C LYS A 527 -3.21 8.03 -20.82
N TYR A 528 -3.30 6.72 -20.96
CA TYR A 528 -2.16 5.80 -20.92
C TYR A 528 -2.45 4.58 -21.82
N GLY A 529 -1.43 3.84 -22.23
CA GLY A 529 -1.59 2.63 -23.04
C GLY A 529 -2.38 2.85 -24.36
N GLU A 530 -2.98 1.80 -24.89
CA GLU A 530 -3.76 1.84 -26.13
C GLU A 530 -5.09 2.58 -25.97
N GLU A 531 -5.51 3.32 -27.00
CA GLU A 531 -6.76 4.07 -26.97
C GLU A 531 -7.99 3.17 -27.02
N SER A 532 -9.02 3.54 -26.26
CA SER A 532 -10.34 2.91 -26.32
C SER A 532 -11.27 3.64 -27.27
N LYS A 533 -12.26 2.93 -27.82
CA LYS A 533 -13.28 3.49 -28.70
C LYS A 533 -14.64 3.41 -28.04
N PHE A 534 -15.43 4.49 -28.14
CA PHE A 534 -16.75 4.61 -27.52
C PHE A 534 -17.79 5.03 -28.55
N GLN A 535 -18.96 4.41 -28.46
CA GLN A 535 -20.19 4.85 -29.12
C GLN A 535 -21.30 4.93 -28.08
N VAL A 536 -21.82 6.13 -27.89
CA VAL A 536 -22.91 6.37 -26.93
C VAL A 536 -24.24 6.36 -27.65
N ASN A 537 -25.13 5.53 -27.17
CA ASN A 537 -26.53 5.45 -27.63
C ASN A 537 -27.46 5.69 -26.47
N ASP A 538 -28.76 5.91 -26.74
CA ASP A 538 -29.75 6.00 -25.67
C ASP A 538 -29.73 4.71 -24.84
N GLY A 539 -29.52 4.87 -23.53
CA GLY A 539 -29.50 3.78 -22.55
C GLY A 539 -28.28 2.85 -22.62
N SER A 540 -27.23 3.13 -23.42
CA SER A 540 -26.06 2.24 -23.50
C SER A 540 -24.80 2.89 -24.03
N VAL A 541 -23.66 2.29 -23.66
CA VAL A 541 -22.34 2.59 -24.24
C VAL A 541 -21.79 1.31 -24.89
N SER A 542 -21.53 1.35 -26.18
CA SER A 542 -20.72 0.33 -26.84
C SER A 542 -19.25 0.77 -26.80
N VAL A 543 -18.36 -0.13 -26.37
CA VAL A 543 -16.97 0.22 -26.12
C VAL A 543 -16.04 -0.90 -26.59
N VAL A 544 -14.87 -0.49 -27.11
CA VAL A 544 -13.69 -1.35 -27.21
C VAL A 544 -12.67 -0.74 -26.27
N LEU A 545 -12.47 -1.37 -25.11
CA LEU A 545 -11.50 -0.95 -24.12
C LEU A 545 -10.13 -1.53 -24.47
N GLY A 546 -9.11 -0.68 -24.52
CA GLY A 546 -7.73 -1.16 -24.64
C GLY A 546 -7.29 -1.98 -23.44
N PRO A 547 -6.18 -2.73 -23.54
CA PRO A 547 -5.64 -3.54 -22.45
C PRO A 547 -5.44 -2.73 -21.16
N GLY A 548 -5.95 -3.23 -20.05
CA GLY A 548 -5.81 -2.61 -18.72
C GLY A 548 -6.30 -1.17 -18.60
N ARG A 549 -7.12 -0.68 -19.54
CA ARG A 549 -7.60 0.71 -19.53
C ARG A 549 -8.72 0.89 -18.53
N ILE A 550 -8.66 2.02 -17.81
CA ILE A 550 -9.77 2.54 -17.03
C ILE A 550 -10.17 3.92 -17.56
N HIS A 551 -11.47 4.12 -17.69
CA HIS A 551 -12.08 5.39 -18.09
C HIS A 551 -13.13 5.81 -17.08
N VAL A 552 -13.14 7.10 -16.80
CA VAL A 552 -14.06 7.70 -15.83
C VAL A 552 -14.73 8.90 -16.49
N PHE A 553 -16.06 8.95 -16.47
CA PHE A 553 -16.86 9.97 -17.12
C PHE A 553 -17.89 10.56 -16.16
N GLU A 554 -18.06 11.87 -16.15
CA GLU A 554 -19.28 12.45 -15.62
C GLU A 554 -20.37 12.38 -16.69
N ILE A 555 -21.54 11.83 -16.36
CA ILE A 555 -22.63 11.60 -17.30
C ILE A 555 -23.94 12.19 -16.75
N ASP A 556 -24.79 12.64 -17.67
CA ASP A 556 -26.11 13.18 -17.35
C ASP A 556 -27.13 12.04 -17.21
N THR A 557 -27.21 11.47 -16.01
CA THR A 557 -28.15 10.42 -15.65
C THR A 557 -28.68 10.64 -14.22
N PRO A 558 -29.41 11.74 -13.98
CA PRO A 558 -29.75 12.17 -12.61
C PRO A 558 -30.63 11.19 -11.82
N ASN A 559 -31.25 10.24 -12.50
CA ASN A 559 -32.16 9.26 -11.90
C ASN A 559 -31.69 7.80 -12.13
N ILE A 560 -30.44 7.56 -12.45
CA ILE A 560 -29.92 6.22 -12.79
C ILE A 560 -30.25 5.16 -11.72
N GLN A 561 -30.22 5.54 -10.44
CA GLN A 561 -30.51 4.64 -9.31
C GLN A 561 -31.95 4.12 -9.29
N LEU A 562 -32.90 4.83 -9.91
CA LEU A 562 -34.30 4.41 -9.98
C LEU A 562 -34.56 3.34 -11.05
N TYR A 563 -33.64 3.20 -12.00
CA TYR A 563 -33.73 2.31 -13.16
C TYR A 563 -32.64 1.23 -13.18
N SER A 564 -31.92 1.09 -12.06
CA SER A 564 -30.85 0.09 -11.91
C SER A 564 -31.26 -0.97 -10.89
N ASP A 565 -31.02 -2.23 -11.20
CA ASP A 565 -31.43 -3.36 -10.36
C ASP A 565 -30.47 -3.58 -9.18
N LYS A 566 -29.19 -3.14 -9.30
CA LYS A 566 -28.11 -3.38 -8.35
C LYS A 566 -27.55 -2.06 -7.85
N VAL A 567 -28.18 -1.51 -6.82
CA VAL A 567 -27.81 -0.23 -6.19
C VAL A 567 -27.47 -0.45 -4.73
N TYR A 568 -26.24 -0.16 -4.36
CA TYR A 568 -25.71 -0.31 -3.01
C TYR A 568 -25.36 1.07 -2.46
N LYS A 569 -25.84 1.38 -1.26
CA LYS A 569 -25.54 2.65 -0.61
C LYS A 569 -24.21 2.56 0.11
N GLN A 570 -23.48 3.65 0.12
CA GLN A 570 -22.33 3.87 1.00
C GLN A 570 -22.74 4.87 2.08
N HIS A 571 -22.35 4.62 3.33
CA HIS A 571 -22.61 5.52 4.47
C HIS A 571 -21.59 6.64 4.56
#